data_137be345e46a24b1f5d8b0aece5d80c3
#
_entry.id   137be345e46a24b1f5d8b0aece5d80c3
#
_cell.length_a   1.000
_cell.length_b   1.000
_cell.length_c   1.000
_cell.angle_alpha   90.00
_cell.angle_beta   90.00
_cell.angle_gamma   90.00
#
_symmetry.space_group_name_H-M   'P 1'
#
loop_
_entity.id
_entity.type
_entity.pdbx_description
1 polymer ?
#
loop_
_entity_poly.entity_id
_entity_poly.type
_entity_poly.pdbx_seq_one_letter_code
_entity_poly.pdbx_strand_id
1 'polypeptide(L)'
;MGYIVPCMTDYDYKTKPYQHQDDVLKLSWDKTNWAYFMEMGTGKSKVCIDNAAMLAERKLIDTFIVVAPKGVYRNWANLEIPAHMPDRVRDECLVAVWRPTPPRALKQDLVSFMKPSETFRVLVMNIEALSTVKGQKFLVGVLKASQALLAVDESTAIKSPKASRTKALIKLSELAKYKRILTGFPVTQSPMDLWAQCR
;
A
#
# COMPACT_ATOMS: atom_id res chain seq x y z
N MET A 1 13.80 18.12 21.46
CA MET A 1 14.34 18.10 20.09
C MET A 1 13.16 18.15 19.13
N GLY A 2 12.90 19.32 18.50
CA GLY A 2 11.81 19.46 17.55
C GLY A 2 12.15 18.72 16.28
N TYR A 3 11.32 17.77 15.87
CA TYR A 3 11.41 17.14 14.56
C TYR A 3 11.06 18.21 13.53
N ILE A 4 12.05 18.68 12.80
CA ILE A 4 11.84 19.46 11.59
C ILE A 4 11.20 18.49 10.61
N VAL A 5 9.90 18.63 10.37
CA VAL A 5 9.21 17.88 9.31
C VAL A 5 9.81 18.39 7.99
N PRO A 6 10.56 17.60 7.22
CA PRO A 6 11.16 18.03 5.96
C PRO A 6 10.05 18.52 5.03
N CYS A 7 10.25 19.71 4.44
CA CYS A 7 9.32 20.26 3.48
C CYS A 7 9.22 19.33 2.25
N MET A 8 8.04 19.27 1.62
CA MET A 8 7.83 18.50 0.39
C MET A 8 8.71 18.91 -0.79
N THR A 9 9.37 20.06 -0.70
CA THR A 9 10.20 20.65 -1.77
C THR A 9 11.40 19.80 -2.17
N ASP A 10 11.77 18.78 -1.37
CA ASP A 10 13.01 18.01 -1.55
C ASP A 10 12.78 16.58 -2.05
N TYR A 11 11.56 16.22 -2.47
CA TYR A 11 11.31 14.90 -3.03
C TYR A 11 11.54 14.89 -4.54
N ASP A 12 12.51 14.08 -4.97
CA ASP A 12 12.87 13.90 -6.37
C ASP A 12 12.10 12.72 -6.98
N TYR A 13 11.17 13.05 -7.88
CA TYR A 13 10.32 12.08 -8.57
C TYR A 13 11.09 11.31 -9.63
N LYS A 14 10.89 10.00 -9.73
CA LYS A 14 11.39 9.23 -10.87
C LYS A 14 10.74 9.64 -12.19
N THR A 15 9.45 9.88 -12.15
CA THR A 15 8.68 10.35 -13.31
C THR A 15 7.97 11.65 -12.93
N LYS A 16 8.07 12.67 -13.77
CA LYS A 16 7.45 13.98 -13.50
C LYS A 16 5.94 13.82 -13.27
N PRO A 17 5.38 14.26 -12.15
CA PRO A 17 3.95 14.18 -11.89
C PRO A 17 3.19 15.20 -12.75
N TYR A 18 1.95 14.89 -13.07
CA TYR A 18 1.00 15.91 -13.49
C TYR A 18 0.62 16.79 -12.28
N GLN A 19 0.12 18.01 -12.54
CA GLN A 19 -0.21 18.97 -11.48
C GLN A 19 -1.16 18.37 -10.44
N HIS A 20 -2.23 17.72 -10.86
CA HIS A 20 -3.20 17.09 -9.95
C HIS A 20 -2.60 15.98 -9.08
N GLN A 21 -1.59 15.26 -9.58
CA GLN A 21 -0.89 14.20 -8.82
C GLN A 21 -0.02 14.82 -7.72
N ASP A 22 0.70 15.89 -8.07
CA ASP A 22 1.53 16.64 -7.16
C ASP A 22 0.69 17.32 -6.07
N ASP A 23 -0.42 17.95 -6.44
CA ASP A 23 -1.34 18.59 -5.50
C ASP A 23 -1.93 17.59 -4.50
N VAL A 24 -2.39 16.43 -4.98
CA VAL A 24 -2.92 15.37 -4.12
C VAL A 24 -1.84 14.81 -3.20
N LEU A 25 -0.63 14.61 -3.68
CA LEU A 25 0.47 14.13 -2.85
C LEU A 25 0.82 15.15 -1.76
N LYS A 26 0.88 16.45 -2.08
CA LYS A 26 1.09 17.53 -1.10
C LYS A 26 0.08 17.53 0.03
N LEU A 27 -1.17 17.24 -0.28
CA LEU A 27 -2.25 17.19 0.71
C LEU A 27 -2.24 15.93 1.59
N SER A 28 -1.70 14.82 1.06
CA SER A 28 -1.88 13.48 1.64
C SER A 28 -0.64 12.86 2.26
N TRP A 29 0.56 13.32 1.90
CA TRP A 29 1.79 12.58 2.17
C TRP A 29 2.05 12.26 3.64
N ASP A 30 1.73 13.17 4.55
CA ASP A 30 1.93 13.06 6.00
C ASP A 30 0.71 12.55 6.77
N LYS A 31 -0.45 12.44 6.10
CA LYS A 31 -1.68 12.00 6.74
C LYS A 31 -1.63 10.51 7.05
N THR A 32 -2.04 10.13 8.25
CA THR A 32 -2.10 8.71 8.64
C THR A 32 -3.10 7.93 7.80
N ASN A 33 -4.23 8.54 7.43
CA ASN A 33 -5.27 7.93 6.62
C ASN A 33 -5.61 8.85 5.44
N TRP A 34 -5.70 8.29 4.24
CA TRP A 34 -6.08 9.04 3.06
C TRP A 34 -6.77 8.17 2.02
N ALA A 35 -7.75 8.75 1.31
CA ALA A 35 -8.46 8.11 0.21
C ALA A 35 -8.10 8.80 -1.13
N TYR A 36 -7.50 8.07 -2.04
CA TYR A 36 -7.25 8.51 -3.41
C TYR A 36 -8.47 8.21 -4.28
N PHE A 37 -9.48 9.06 -4.18
CA PHE A 37 -10.67 9.02 -5.03
C PHE A 37 -10.38 9.83 -6.29
N MET A 38 -9.73 9.19 -7.23
CA MET A 38 -9.30 9.77 -8.49
C MET A 38 -9.79 8.90 -9.64
N GLU A 39 -10.17 9.48 -10.75
CA GLU A 39 -10.69 8.75 -11.92
C GLU A 39 -9.72 7.68 -12.44
N MET A 40 -10.21 6.73 -13.22
CA MET A 40 -9.36 5.73 -13.86
C MET A 40 -8.36 6.40 -14.81
N GLY A 41 -7.12 5.90 -14.85
CA GLY A 41 -6.08 6.45 -15.71
C GLY A 41 -5.41 7.74 -15.21
N THR A 42 -5.84 8.33 -14.08
CA THR A 42 -5.24 9.57 -13.55
C THR A 42 -3.95 9.36 -12.74
N GLY A 43 -3.48 8.12 -12.60
CA GLY A 43 -2.22 7.79 -11.94
C GLY A 43 -2.29 7.63 -10.44
N LYS A 44 -3.38 7.09 -9.88
CA LYS A 44 -3.51 6.78 -8.44
C LYS A 44 -2.35 5.94 -7.91
N SER A 45 -1.95 4.90 -8.66
CA SER A 45 -0.85 4.01 -8.30
C SER A 45 0.45 4.80 -8.16
N LYS A 46 0.74 5.69 -9.12
CA LYS A 46 1.91 6.57 -9.08
C LYS A 46 1.93 7.43 -7.82
N VAL A 47 0.84 8.14 -7.52
CA VAL A 47 0.76 8.99 -6.32
C VAL A 47 0.98 8.17 -5.04
N CYS A 48 0.41 6.97 -4.97
CA CYS A 48 0.59 6.08 -3.83
C CYS A 48 2.03 5.57 -3.70
N ILE A 49 2.70 5.26 -4.81
CA ILE A 49 4.11 4.83 -4.84
C ILE A 49 5.04 5.98 -4.44
N ASP A 50 4.81 7.18 -4.97
CA ASP A 50 5.56 8.38 -4.58
C ASP A 50 5.39 8.67 -3.08
N ASN A 51 4.17 8.54 -2.55
CA ASN A 51 3.92 8.68 -1.12
C ASN A 51 4.68 7.63 -0.29
N ALA A 52 4.66 6.36 -0.72
CA ALA A 52 5.39 5.30 -0.03
C ALA A 52 6.91 5.54 -0.05
N ALA A 53 7.47 5.91 -1.19
CA ALA A 53 8.89 6.23 -1.32
C ALA A 53 9.29 7.43 -0.46
N MET A 54 8.50 8.50 -0.48
CA MET A 54 8.69 9.67 0.35
C MET A 54 8.68 9.36 1.85
N LEU A 55 7.76 8.51 2.32
CA LEU A 55 7.71 8.09 3.71
C LEU A 55 8.89 7.19 4.07
N ALA A 56 9.34 6.32 3.15
CA ALA A 56 10.49 5.44 3.34
C ALA A 56 11.80 6.24 3.46
N GLU A 57 12.05 7.20 2.58
CA GLU A 57 13.22 8.09 2.64
C GLU A 57 13.31 8.87 3.95
N ARG A 58 12.18 9.23 4.51
CA ARG A 58 12.08 9.90 5.81
C ARG A 58 12.12 8.94 6.99
N LYS A 59 12.31 7.64 6.74
CA LYS A 59 12.32 6.58 7.75
C LYS A 59 11.04 6.54 8.61
N LEU A 60 9.93 6.98 8.03
CA LEU A 60 8.62 6.97 8.68
C LEU A 60 7.92 5.62 8.53
N ILE A 61 8.31 4.87 7.50
CA ILE A 61 7.90 3.48 7.26
C ILE A 61 9.10 2.64 6.85
N ASP A 62 9.04 1.33 7.13
CA ASP A 62 9.99 0.32 6.66
C ASP A 62 9.34 -0.68 5.68
N THR A 63 8.02 -0.65 5.57
CA THR A 63 7.29 -1.60 4.72
C THR A 63 6.11 -0.93 4.02
N PHE A 64 6.03 -1.11 2.70
CA PHE A 64 4.89 -0.76 1.88
C PHE A 64 4.11 -2.02 1.50
N ILE A 65 2.85 -2.10 1.89
CA ILE A 65 1.97 -3.24 1.64
C ILE A 65 0.87 -2.83 0.68
N VAL A 66 0.79 -3.51 -0.46
CA VAL A 66 -0.26 -3.30 -1.45
C VAL A 66 -1.18 -4.52 -1.47
N VAL A 67 -2.46 -4.27 -1.23
CA VAL A 67 -3.53 -5.27 -1.34
C VAL A 67 -4.41 -4.89 -2.53
N ALA A 68 -4.44 -5.72 -3.57
CA ALA A 68 -5.16 -5.42 -4.81
C ALA A 68 -5.92 -6.65 -5.34
N PRO A 69 -6.92 -6.48 -6.22
CA PRO A 69 -7.65 -7.60 -6.82
C PRO A 69 -6.75 -8.57 -7.59
N LYS A 70 -7.12 -9.85 -7.62
CA LYS A 70 -6.34 -10.95 -8.22
C LYS A 70 -5.90 -10.67 -9.66
N GLY A 71 -6.71 -9.97 -10.44
CA GLY A 71 -6.39 -9.65 -11.85
C GLY A 71 -5.26 -8.63 -12.02
N VAL A 72 -5.04 -7.75 -11.05
CA VAL A 72 -4.13 -6.60 -11.20
C VAL A 72 -2.99 -6.54 -10.18
N TYR A 73 -3.05 -7.29 -9.07
CA TYR A 73 -2.06 -7.16 -8.00
C TYR A 73 -0.59 -7.35 -8.46
N ARG A 74 -0.35 -8.23 -9.44
CA ARG A 74 1.00 -8.45 -9.96
C ARG A 74 1.55 -7.27 -10.76
N ASN A 75 0.67 -6.46 -11.34
CA ASN A 75 1.07 -5.27 -12.08
C ASN A 75 1.78 -4.27 -11.15
N TRP A 76 1.41 -4.23 -9.88
CA TRP A 76 2.10 -3.41 -8.90
C TRP A 76 3.58 -3.76 -8.80
N ALA A 77 3.92 -5.04 -8.66
CA ALA A 77 5.31 -5.48 -8.55
C ALA A 77 6.08 -5.42 -9.90
N ASN A 78 5.41 -5.75 -11.00
CA ASN A 78 6.08 -5.95 -12.29
C ASN A 78 6.11 -4.69 -13.16
N LEU A 79 5.19 -3.75 -12.98
CA LEU A 79 5.02 -2.56 -13.82
C LEU A 79 5.05 -1.26 -13.02
N GLU A 80 4.14 -1.08 -12.05
CA GLU A 80 3.92 0.20 -11.38
C GLU A 80 5.12 0.61 -10.50
N ILE A 81 5.59 -0.29 -9.63
CA ILE A 81 6.74 -0.03 -8.75
C ILE A 81 8.01 0.23 -9.59
N PRO A 82 8.38 -0.61 -10.58
CA PRO A 82 9.52 -0.32 -11.44
C PRO A 82 9.41 0.99 -12.22
N ALA A 83 8.20 1.38 -12.64
CA ALA A 83 7.99 2.58 -13.42
C ALA A 83 8.08 3.87 -12.59
N HIS A 84 7.59 3.86 -11.35
CA HIS A 84 7.35 5.08 -10.58
C HIS A 84 8.19 5.23 -9.32
N MET A 85 8.62 4.13 -8.68
CA MET A 85 9.46 4.23 -7.49
C MET A 85 10.85 4.75 -7.85
N PRO A 86 11.36 5.80 -7.19
CA PRO A 86 12.71 6.31 -7.43
C PRO A 86 13.77 5.21 -7.29
N ASP A 87 14.74 5.20 -8.20
CA ASP A 87 15.75 4.13 -8.27
C ASP A 87 16.54 4.01 -6.96
N ARG A 88 16.87 5.13 -6.32
CA ARG A 88 17.54 5.19 -5.01
C ARG A 88 16.77 4.49 -3.87
N VAL A 89 15.43 4.37 -3.98
CA VAL A 89 14.60 3.65 -3.01
C VAL A 89 14.40 2.21 -3.44
N ARG A 90 14.19 2.00 -4.76
CA ARG A 90 13.90 0.69 -5.34
C ARG A 90 15.11 -0.26 -5.29
N ASP A 91 16.33 0.23 -5.56
CA ASP A 91 17.51 -0.61 -5.70
C ASP A 91 17.96 -1.22 -4.36
N GLU A 92 17.58 -0.61 -3.24
CA GLU A 92 17.79 -1.15 -1.89
C GLU A 92 16.56 -1.89 -1.32
N CYS A 93 15.50 -2.02 -2.11
CA CYS A 93 14.20 -2.50 -1.65
C CYS A 93 13.98 -3.98 -1.99
N LEU A 94 13.53 -4.78 -1.01
CA LEU A 94 13.02 -6.13 -1.26
C LEU A 94 11.56 -6.07 -1.71
N VAL A 95 11.27 -6.47 -2.94
CA VAL A 95 9.90 -6.58 -3.47
C VAL A 95 9.47 -8.03 -3.51
N ALA A 96 8.39 -8.39 -2.79
CA ALA A 96 7.84 -9.75 -2.79
C ALA A 96 6.35 -9.78 -3.09
N VAL A 97 5.95 -10.79 -3.85
CA VAL A 97 4.55 -11.06 -4.19
C VAL A 97 4.07 -12.28 -3.40
N TRP A 98 3.12 -12.08 -2.51
CA TRP A 98 2.58 -13.16 -1.69
C TRP A 98 1.89 -14.24 -2.54
N ARG A 99 2.14 -15.51 -2.18
CA ARG A 99 1.49 -16.69 -2.75
C ARG A 99 1.16 -17.69 -1.65
N PRO A 100 0.03 -18.42 -1.73
CA PRO A 100 -0.33 -19.42 -0.73
C PRO A 100 0.68 -20.58 -0.67
N THR A 101 1.30 -20.91 -1.80
CA THR A 101 2.34 -21.95 -1.93
C THR A 101 3.53 -21.35 -2.69
N PRO A 102 4.42 -20.61 -1.98
CA PRO A 102 5.56 -19.98 -2.63
C PRO A 102 6.67 -21.00 -2.93
N PRO A 103 7.45 -20.84 -4.02
CA PRO A 103 8.69 -21.56 -4.22
C PRO A 103 9.69 -21.26 -3.09
N ARG A 104 10.73 -22.11 -2.94
CA ARG A 104 11.67 -22.06 -1.81
C ARG A 104 12.33 -20.69 -1.63
N ALA A 105 12.82 -20.08 -2.70
CA ALA A 105 13.43 -18.74 -2.65
C ALA A 105 12.45 -17.69 -2.14
N LEU A 106 11.27 -17.57 -2.76
CA LEU A 106 10.24 -16.62 -2.34
C LEU A 106 9.74 -16.88 -0.91
N LYS A 107 9.79 -18.13 -0.44
CA LYS A 107 9.42 -18.46 0.95
C LYS A 107 10.35 -17.81 1.96
N GLN A 108 11.65 -17.76 1.66
CA GLN A 108 12.64 -17.09 2.52
C GLN A 108 12.37 -15.58 2.57
N ASP A 109 12.15 -14.95 1.42
CA ASP A 109 11.80 -13.53 1.34
C ASP A 109 10.53 -13.22 2.14
N LEU A 110 9.46 -14.00 1.95
CA LEU A 110 8.22 -13.81 2.70
C LEU A 110 8.38 -14.00 4.20
N VAL A 111 9.24 -14.92 4.65
CA VAL A 111 9.54 -15.10 6.08
C VAL A 111 10.28 -13.88 6.64
N SER A 112 11.14 -13.24 5.87
CA SER A 112 11.86 -12.04 6.29
C SER A 112 10.91 -10.88 6.60
N PHE A 113 9.76 -10.77 5.91
CA PHE A 113 8.75 -9.74 6.20
C PHE A 113 8.10 -9.87 7.58
N MET A 114 8.15 -11.05 8.20
CA MET A 114 7.63 -11.26 9.57
C MET A 114 8.65 -10.93 10.66
N LYS A 115 9.77 -10.31 10.29
CA LYS A 115 10.82 -9.84 11.21
C LYS A 115 11.04 -8.35 11.01
N PRO A 116 11.47 -7.60 12.03
CA PRO A 116 11.92 -6.22 11.86
C PRO A 116 13.01 -6.12 10.80
N SER A 117 13.05 -5.01 10.07
CA SER A 117 14.07 -4.75 9.05
C SER A 117 14.42 -3.26 9.04
N GLU A 118 15.68 -2.96 8.81
CA GLU A 118 16.15 -1.59 8.59
C GLU A 118 16.05 -1.17 7.11
N THR A 119 15.99 -2.16 6.20
CA THR A 119 15.80 -1.91 4.77
C THR A 119 14.32 -1.82 4.43
N PHE A 120 13.99 -0.91 3.52
CA PHE A 120 12.65 -0.75 3.01
C PHE A 120 12.20 -1.97 2.20
N ARG A 121 10.94 -2.37 2.34
CA ARG A 121 10.39 -3.56 1.69
C ARG A 121 9.01 -3.28 1.12
N VAL A 122 8.70 -3.93 0.01
CA VAL A 122 7.37 -3.88 -0.63
C VAL A 122 6.75 -5.26 -0.69
N LEU A 123 5.58 -5.42 -0.10
CA LEU A 123 4.78 -6.63 -0.15
C LEU A 123 3.53 -6.40 -0.99
N VAL A 124 3.34 -7.23 -2.01
CA VAL A 124 2.13 -7.21 -2.84
C VAL A 124 1.31 -8.45 -2.58
N MET A 125 0.02 -8.29 -2.24
CA MET A 125 -0.92 -9.39 -1.96
C MET A 125 -2.20 -9.24 -2.79
N ASN A 126 -2.80 -10.38 -3.16
CA ASN A 126 -4.17 -10.33 -3.65
C ASN A 126 -5.17 -10.22 -2.48
N ILE A 127 -6.25 -9.48 -2.69
CA ILE A 127 -7.26 -9.25 -1.66
C ILE A 127 -8.00 -10.54 -1.26
N GLU A 128 -8.12 -11.50 -2.18
CA GLU A 128 -8.76 -12.80 -1.93
C GLU A 128 -7.97 -13.65 -0.93
N ALA A 129 -6.66 -13.39 -0.79
CA ALA A 129 -5.84 -14.02 0.25
C ALA A 129 -6.39 -13.77 1.67
N LEU A 130 -7.02 -12.60 1.88
CA LEU A 130 -7.61 -12.22 3.16
C LEU A 130 -8.91 -12.96 3.49
N SER A 131 -9.45 -13.71 2.56
CA SER A 131 -10.51 -14.68 2.84
C SER A 131 -9.98 -15.99 3.45
N THR A 132 -8.65 -16.18 3.51
CA THR A 132 -8.01 -17.39 4.02
C THR A 132 -7.29 -17.11 5.34
N VAL A 133 -7.33 -18.09 6.24
CA VAL A 133 -6.61 -18.02 7.54
C VAL A 133 -5.10 -17.83 7.33
N LYS A 134 -4.53 -18.48 6.31
CA LYS A 134 -3.09 -18.36 5.99
C LYS A 134 -2.70 -16.95 5.59
N GLY A 135 -3.46 -16.32 4.70
CA GLY A 135 -3.22 -14.96 4.27
C GLY A 135 -3.38 -13.95 5.40
N GLN A 136 -4.44 -14.10 6.21
CA GLN A 136 -4.65 -13.23 7.38
C GLN A 136 -3.51 -13.35 8.40
N LYS A 137 -3.13 -14.58 8.80
CA LYS A 137 -2.02 -14.81 9.75
C LYS A 137 -0.70 -14.24 9.24
N PHE A 138 -0.42 -14.39 7.95
CA PHE A 138 0.78 -13.83 7.34
C PHE A 138 0.78 -12.31 7.42
N LEU A 139 -0.31 -11.64 6.98
CA LEU A 139 -0.40 -10.19 7.00
C LEU A 139 -0.34 -9.61 8.43
N VAL A 140 -0.96 -10.29 9.42
CA VAL A 140 -0.81 -9.95 10.85
C VAL A 140 0.66 -9.97 11.26
N GLY A 141 1.39 -11.03 10.88
CA GLY A 141 2.82 -11.17 11.21
C GLY A 141 3.64 -10.02 10.64
N VAL A 142 3.41 -9.67 9.38
CA VAL A 142 4.10 -8.55 8.72
C VAL A 142 3.78 -7.22 9.41
N LEU A 143 2.50 -6.91 9.61
CA LEU A 143 2.07 -5.64 10.21
C LEU A 143 2.58 -5.45 11.64
N LYS A 144 2.69 -6.54 12.42
CA LYS A 144 3.24 -6.48 13.77
C LYS A 144 4.77 -6.29 13.80
N ALA A 145 5.45 -6.69 12.74
CA ALA A 145 6.91 -6.64 12.64
C ALA A 145 7.42 -5.37 11.92
N SER A 146 6.52 -4.47 11.49
CA SER A 146 6.88 -3.34 10.63
C SER A 146 6.13 -2.06 10.96
N GLN A 147 6.72 -0.93 10.58
CA GLN A 147 6.00 0.34 10.46
C GLN A 147 5.46 0.47 9.02
N ALA A 148 4.26 0.00 8.80
CA ALA A 148 3.75 -0.18 7.45
C ALA A 148 2.86 0.97 6.97
N LEU A 149 2.99 1.27 5.66
CA LEU A 149 1.93 1.88 4.85
C LEU A 149 1.12 0.74 4.21
N LEU A 150 -0.16 0.64 4.52
CA LEU A 150 -1.09 -0.29 3.90
C LEU A 150 -1.93 0.43 2.85
N ALA A 151 -1.78 0.03 1.59
CA ALA A 151 -2.59 0.51 0.48
C ALA A 151 -3.55 -0.59 -0.02
N VAL A 152 -4.80 -0.21 -0.22
CA VAL A 152 -5.84 -1.08 -0.79
C VAL A 152 -6.26 -0.52 -2.14
N ASP A 153 -5.86 -1.20 -3.19
CA ASP A 153 -6.21 -0.84 -4.56
C ASP A 153 -7.58 -1.42 -4.93
N GLU A 154 -8.33 -0.67 -5.75
CA GLU A 154 -9.72 -0.97 -6.07
C GLU A 154 -10.54 -1.28 -4.81
N SER A 155 -10.56 -0.32 -3.87
CA SER A 155 -11.20 -0.47 -2.55
C SER A 155 -12.68 -0.83 -2.61
N THR A 156 -13.33 -0.69 -3.77
CA THR A 156 -14.68 -1.23 -4.03
C THR A 156 -14.78 -2.75 -3.80
N ALA A 157 -13.67 -3.48 -3.88
CA ALA A 157 -13.62 -4.90 -3.54
C ALA A 157 -13.95 -5.20 -2.06
N ILE A 158 -13.89 -4.19 -1.18
CA ILE A 158 -14.22 -4.28 0.25
C ILE A 158 -15.49 -3.52 0.65
N LYS A 159 -16.30 -3.07 -0.29
CA LYS A 159 -17.55 -2.34 -0.01
C LYS A 159 -18.55 -3.13 0.85
N SER A 160 -18.56 -4.46 0.79
CA SER A 160 -19.47 -5.31 1.57
C SER A 160 -18.94 -5.52 2.99
N PRO A 161 -19.56 -4.91 4.03
CA PRO A 161 -19.09 -5.04 5.42
C PRO A 161 -19.25 -6.46 5.98
N LYS A 162 -20.10 -7.29 5.35
CA LYS A 162 -20.33 -8.69 5.76
C LYS A 162 -19.28 -9.65 5.23
N ALA A 163 -18.55 -9.29 4.18
CA ALA A 163 -17.55 -10.18 3.57
C ALA A 163 -16.39 -10.45 4.52
N SER A 164 -15.94 -11.71 4.60
CA SER A 164 -14.81 -12.12 5.46
C SER A 164 -13.55 -11.32 5.21
N ARG A 165 -13.19 -11.10 3.93
CA ARG A 165 -12.01 -10.27 3.56
C ARG A 165 -12.12 -8.82 4.04
N THR A 166 -13.33 -8.21 4.00
CA THR A 166 -13.57 -6.85 4.47
C THR A 166 -13.37 -6.76 5.98
N LYS A 167 -14.00 -7.66 6.74
CA LYS A 167 -13.83 -7.74 8.20
C LYS A 167 -12.37 -7.96 8.59
N ALA A 168 -11.68 -8.85 7.89
CA ALA A 168 -10.26 -9.09 8.12
C ALA A 168 -9.44 -7.84 7.84
N LEU A 169 -9.66 -7.18 6.70
CA LEU A 169 -8.88 -6.00 6.32
C LEU A 169 -9.10 -4.82 7.27
N ILE A 170 -10.34 -4.53 7.67
CA ILE A 170 -10.64 -3.49 8.66
C ILE A 170 -9.86 -3.75 9.96
N LYS A 171 -9.93 -4.97 10.50
CA LYS A 171 -9.20 -5.33 11.71
C LYS A 171 -7.68 -5.23 11.55
N LEU A 172 -7.16 -5.63 10.39
CA LEU A 172 -5.72 -5.62 10.11
C LEU A 172 -5.20 -4.20 9.85
N SER A 173 -6.02 -3.34 9.27
CA SER A 173 -5.64 -1.95 8.98
C SER A 173 -5.32 -1.16 10.25
N GLU A 174 -5.88 -1.54 11.41
CA GLU A 174 -5.59 -0.93 12.71
C GLU A 174 -4.12 -1.09 13.14
N LEU A 175 -3.44 -2.10 12.60
CA LEU A 175 -2.02 -2.36 12.87
C LEU A 175 -1.08 -1.56 11.95
N ALA A 176 -1.60 -0.96 10.88
CA ALA A 176 -0.81 -0.16 9.95
C ALA A 176 -0.64 1.26 10.46
N LYS A 177 0.56 1.82 10.30
CA LYS A 177 0.87 3.20 10.69
C LYS A 177 0.22 4.22 9.74
N TYR A 178 0.24 3.92 8.45
CA TYR A 178 -0.40 4.72 7.40
C TYR A 178 -1.35 3.86 6.58
N LYS A 179 -2.47 4.44 6.16
CA LYS A 179 -3.49 3.74 5.37
C LYS A 179 -3.87 4.53 4.13
N ARG A 180 -3.97 3.83 3.00
CA ARG A 180 -4.40 4.40 1.71
C ARG A 180 -5.43 3.48 1.07
N ILE A 181 -6.51 4.07 0.58
CA ILE A 181 -7.46 3.37 -0.30
C ILE A 181 -7.47 4.07 -1.65
N LEU A 182 -7.51 3.28 -2.71
CA LEU A 182 -7.48 3.76 -4.09
C LEU A 182 -8.72 3.25 -4.82
N THR A 183 -9.48 4.14 -5.44
CA THR A 183 -10.57 3.77 -6.35
C THR A 183 -10.99 4.91 -7.25
N GLY A 184 -11.44 4.60 -8.47
CA GLY A 184 -12.05 5.55 -9.38
C GLY A 184 -13.55 5.75 -9.10
N PHE A 185 -14.20 4.77 -8.48
CA PHE A 185 -15.64 4.77 -8.22
C PHE A 185 -15.94 4.38 -6.77
N PRO A 186 -15.79 5.30 -5.81
CA PRO A 186 -15.95 4.98 -4.39
C PRO A 186 -17.39 4.57 -4.03
N VAL A 187 -18.39 5.09 -4.75
CA VAL A 187 -19.81 4.77 -4.58
C VAL A 187 -20.30 4.08 -5.86
N THR A 188 -20.72 2.81 -5.76
CA THR A 188 -21.17 2.03 -6.91
C THR A 188 -22.68 1.78 -6.89
N GLN A 189 -23.28 1.61 -5.73
CA GLN A 189 -24.72 1.31 -5.57
C GLN A 189 -25.39 2.21 -4.54
N SER A 190 -24.73 2.51 -3.44
CA SER A 190 -25.27 3.38 -2.39
C SER A 190 -24.15 4.08 -1.62
N PRO A 191 -24.46 5.20 -0.91
CA PRO A 191 -23.50 5.86 -0.03
C PRO A 191 -22.90 4.94 1.07
N MET A 192 -23.61 3.85 1.40
CA MET A 192 -23.12 2.84 2.34
C MET A 192 -21.90 2.06 1.85
N ASP A 193 -21.60 2.11 0.54
CA ASP A 193 -20.40 1.52 -0.04
C ASP A 193 -19.13 2.16 0.54
N LEU A 194 -19.21 3.42 0.99
CA LEU A 194 -18.10 4.14 1.62
C LEU A 194 -17.83 3.68 3.06
N TRP A 195 -18.84 3.18 3.75
CA TRP A 195 -18.72 2.88 5.18
C TRP A 195 -17.56 1.91 5.49
N ALA A 196 -17.47 0.82 4.74
CA ALA A 196 -16.40 -0.17 4.94
C ALA A 196 -15.05 0.27 4.37
N GLN A 197 -15.05 1.17 3.38
CA GLN A 197 -13.84 1.67 2.75
C GLN A 197 -13.14 2.74 3.59
N CYS A 198 -13.90 3.56 4.32
CA CYS A 198 -13.38 4.68 5.10
C CYS A 198 -13.17 4.35 6.60
N ARG A 199 -13.42 3.13 7.01
CA ARG A 199 -13.23 2.66 8.39
C ARG A 199 -11.88 1.98 8.57
#